data_27527bd1b9af9479ffdcce117c70526a
#
_entry.id   27527bd1b9af9479ffdcce117c70526a
#
_cell.length_a   1.000
_cell.length_b   1.000
_cell.length_c   1.000
_cell.angle_alpha   90.00
_cell.angle_beta   90.00
_cell.angle_gamma   90.00
#
_symmetry.space_group_name_H-M   'P 1'
#
loop_
_entity.id
_entity.type
_entity.pdbx_description
1 polymer ?
#
loop_
_entity_poly.entity_id
_entity_poly.type
_entity_poly.pdbx_seq_one_letter_code
_entity_poly.pdbx_strand_id
1 'polypeptide(L)'
;MKFAHPSEKLFTEHLDLFDIPWIYEPTSFPLKWGSGSIKKMFTPDFYLPSLDIYIEITTMNQKLITKKRNKIKLASKLYPNKKFKLINEKEYYNFLTQDNKILVQEAIAS
;
A
#
# COMPACT_ATOMS: atom_id res chain seq x y z
N MET A 1 15.93 -1.85 9.19
CA MET A 1 14.47 -1.71 9.32
C MET A 1 13.80 -3.08 9.37
N LYS A 2 12.83 -3.23 10.25
CA LYS A 2 12.14 -4.50 10.43
C LYS A 2 10.73 -4.42 9.84
N PHE A 3 10.46 -5.23 8.82
CA PHE A 3 9.16 -5.30 8.19
C PHE A 3 8.25 -6.31 8.90
N ALA A 4 6.95 -6.09 8.83
CA ALA A 4 5.96 -6.98 9.43
C ALA A 4 5.83 -8.31 8.68
N HIS A 5 6.14 -8.32 7.37
CA HIS A 5 6.00 -9.51 6.53
C HIS A 5 7.13 -9.56 5.47
N PRO A 6 7.64 -10.77 5.11
CA PRO A 6 8.68 -10.92 4.10
C PRO A 6 8.35 -10.31 2.74
N SER A 7 7.07 -10.29 2.35
CA SER A 7 6.64 -9.69 1.08
C SER A 7 6.93 -8.19 1.02
N GLU A 8 6.93 -7.51 2.16
CA GLU A 8 7.23 -6.08 2.25
C GLU A 8 8.71 -5.83 1.96
N LYS A 9 9.58 -6.71 2.46
CA LYS A 9 11.02 -6.61 2.20
C LYS A 9 11.33 -6.77 0.71
N LEU A 10 10.77 -7.79 0.07
CA LEU A 10 10.95 -8.02 -1.36
C LEU A 10 10.43 -6.84 -2.19
N PHE A 11 9.30 -6.27 -1.78
CA PHE A 11 8.73 -5.10 -2.44
C PHE A 11 9.70 -3.93 -2.42
N THR A 12 10.29 -3.63 -1.26
CA THR A 12 11.27 -2.53 -1.14
C THR A 12 12.54 -2.80 -1.90
N GLU A 13 13.03 -4.04 -1.91
CA GLU A 13 14.23 -4.40 -2.66
C GLU A 13 14.03 -4.15 -4.15
N HIS A 14 12.84 -4.47 -4.68
CA HIS A 14 12.52 -4.22 -6.08
C HIS A 14 12.39 -2.72 -6.39
N LEU A 15 11.81 -1.94 -5.48
CA LEU A 15 11.76 -0.48 -5.62
C LEU A 15 13.16 0.12 -5.61
N ASP A 16 14.03 -0.33 -4.69
CA ASP A 16 15.40 0.14 -4.57
C ASP A 16 16.20 -0.14 -5.85
N LEU A 17 15.99 -1.32 -6.45
CA LEU A 17 16.65 -1.72 -7.68
C LEU A 17 16.42 -0.72 -8.82
N PHE A 18 15.27 -0.06 -8.84
CA PHE A 18 14.89 0.91 -9.87
C PHE A 18 14.85 2.35 -9.36
N ASP A 19 15.46 2.61 -8.21
CA ASP A 19 15.59 3.96 -7.62
C ASP A 19 14.22 4.64 -7.41
N ILE A 20 13.23 3.88 -6.94
CA ILE A 20 11.91 4.42 -6.60
C ILE A 20 11.85 4.63 -5.09
N PRO A 21 11.79 5.88 -4.60
CA PRO A 21 11.75 6.16 -3.17
C PRO A 21 10.51 5.59 -2.49
N TRP A 22 10.65 5.15 -1.26
CA TRP A 22 9.55 4.63 -0.47
C TRP A 22 9.71 5.01 1.00
N ILE A 23 8.57 5.11 1.70
CA ILE A 23 8.50 5.35 3.14
C ILE A 23 7.62 4.26 3.73
N TYR A 24 8.15 3.54 4.72
CA TYR A 24 7.42 2.46 5.39
C TYR A 24 6.50 3.01 6.47
N GLU A 25 5.24 2.55 6.49
CA GLU A 25 4.22 2.96 7.46
C GLU A 25 4.22 4.47 7.70
N PRO A 26 4.00 5.26 6.63
CA PRO A 26 4.26 6.71 6.65
C PRO A 26 3.38 7.49 7.62
N THR A 27 2.10 7.13 7.71
CA THR A 27 1.11 7.81 8.53
C THR A 27 -0.12 6.94 8.71
N SER A 28 -0.92 7.26 9.73
CA SER A 28 -2.19 6.59 9.98
C SER A 28 -3.35 7.52 9.66
N PHE A 29 -4.35 6.97 8.96
CA PHE A 29 -5.55 7.71 8.56
C PHE A 29 -6.73 7.29 9.43
N PRO A 30 -7.32 8.22 10.21
CA PRO A 30 -8.54 7.92 10.94
C PRO A 30 -9.68 7.57 9.98
N LEU A 31 -10.40 6.49 10.24
CA LEU A 31 -11.51 6.01 9.40
C LEU A 31 -12.87 6.11 10.09
N LYS A 32 -12.91 5.99 11.41
CA LYS A 32 -14.14 6.11 12.19
C LYS A 32 -13.88 6.81 13.50
N TRP A 33 -14.85 7.60 13.94
CA TRP A 33 -14.79 8.35 15.20
C TRP A 33 -15.97 7.93 16.07
N GLY A 34 -15.79 8.00 17.38
CA GLY A 34 -16.83 7.83 18.37
C GLY A 34 -16.64 8.87 19.48
N SER A 35 -17.41 8.82 20.54
CA SER A 35 -17.42 9.79 21.65
C SER A 35 -16.02 10.29 22.06
N GLY A 36 -15.52 11.32 21.38
CA GLY A 36 -14.27 11.98 21.71
C GLY A 36 -13.00 11.20 21.35
N SER A 37 -13.08 10.12 20.58
CA SER A 37 -11.91 9.33 20.22
C SER A 37 -12.00 8.71 18.82
N ILE A 38 -10.84 8.32 18.29
CA ILE A 38 -10.75 7.61 17.02
C ILE A 38 -11.03 6.12 17.27
N LYS A 39 -12.00 5.55 16.56
CA LYS A 39 -12.41 4.15 16.71
C LYS A 39 -11.77 3.19 15.71
N LYS A 40 -11.33 3.70 14.57
CA LYS A 40 -10.70 2.88 13.54
C LYS A 40 -9.69 3.70 12.76
N MET A 41 -8.51 3.11 12.52
CA MET A 41 -7.45 3.73 11.76
C MET A 41 -6.96 2.79 10.66
N PHE A 42 -6.36 3.37 9.63
CA PHE A 42 -5.69 2.64 8.56
C PHE A 42 -4.27 3.18 8.42
N THR A 43 -3.29 2.29 8.55
CA THR A 43 -1.88 2.60 8.31
C THR A 43 -1.41 1.84 7.08
N PRO A 44 -1.31 2.49 5.90
CA PRO A 44 -0.78 1.84 4.71
C PRO A 44 0.63 1.32 4.93
N ASP A 45 1.01 0.24 4.24
CA ASP A 45 2.36 -0.30 4.33
C ASP A 45 3.41 0.68 3.83
N PHE A 46 3.14 1.36 2.72
CA PHE A 46 4.09 2.25 2.07
C PHE A 46 3.46 3.52 1.52
N TYR A 47 4.28 4.56 1.43
CA TYR A 47 4.02 5.74 0.62
C TYR A 47 5.16 5.88 -0.39
N LEU A 48 4.83 6.10 -1.66
CA LEU A 48 5.80 6.31 -2.73
C LEU A 48 5.75 7.78 -3.16
N PRO A 49 6.72 8.60 -2.68
CA PRO A 49 6.66 10.05 -2.94
C PRO A 49 6.66 10.45 -4.41
N SER A 50 7.42 9.75 -5.25
CA SER A 50 7.50 10.09 -6.66
C SER A 50 6.22 9.84 -7.44
N LEU A 51 5.35 8.97 -6.92
CA LEU A 51 4.06 8.64 -7.54
C LEU A 51 2.88 9.21 -6.76
N ASP A 52 3.15 9.75 -5.56
CA ASP A 52 2.14 10.28 -4.64
C ASP A 52 1.01 9.26 -4.41
N ILE A 53 1.39 8.05 -4.02
CA ILE A 53 0.45 6.94 -3.81
C ILE A 53 0.79 6.18 -2.53
N TYR A 54 -0.27 5.79 -1.79
CA TYR A 54 -0.17 4.92 -0.62
C TYR A 54 -0.47 3.48 -1.04
N ILE A 55 0.38 2.55 -0.62
CA ILE A 55 0.33 1.15 -1.01
C ILE A 55 0.04 0.28 0.20
N GLU A 56 -0.91 -0.63 0.04
CA GLU A 56 -1.17 -1.71 0.99
C GLU A 56 -1.00 -3.02 0.25
N ILE A 57 -0.14 -3.90 0.77
CA ILE A 57 0.11 -5.20 0.15
C ILE A 57 -0.70 -6.26 0.87
N THR A 58 -1.35 -7.14 0.12
CA THR A 58 -2.02 -8.29 0.70
C THR A 58 -1.74 -9.55 -0.10
N THR A 59 -1.07 -10.51 0.55
CA THR A 59 -0.82 -11.85 0.01
C THR A 59 -1.51 -12.89 0.90
N MET A 60 -2.48 -12.44 1.70
CA MET A 60 -3.16 -13.22 2.73
C MET A 60 -4.42 -13.90 2.20
N ASN A 61 -5.11 -14.64 3.09
CA ASN A 61 -6.35 -15.32 2.75
C ASN A 61 -7.48 -14.32 2.41
N GLN A 62 -8.53 -14.82 1.75
CA GLN A 62 -9.63 -14.01 1.22
C GLN A 62 -10.33 -13.14 2.28
N LYS A 63 -10.48 -13.64 3.50
CA LYS A 63 -11.14 -12.89 4.58
C LYS A 63 -10.38 -11.61 4.94
N LEU A 64 -9.05 -11.71 5.03
CA LEU A 64 -8.18 -10.56 5.34
C LEU A 64 -8.10 -9.59 4.17
N ILE A 65 -8.14 -10.10 2.94
CA ILE A 65 -8.16 -9.27 1.73
C ILE A 65 -9.43 -8.41 1.72
N THR A 66 -10.58 -8.99 2.03
CA THR A 66 -11.86 -8.26 2.08
C THR A 66 -11.81 -7.14 3.11
N LYS A 67 -11.26 -7.43 4.30
CA LYS A 67 -11.11 -6.43 5.37
C LYS A 67 -10.22 -5.26 4.93
N LYS A 68 -9.08 -5.55 4.31
CA LYS A 68 -8.17 -4.52 3.79
C LYS A 68 -8.80 -3.71 2.66
N ARG A 69 -9.52 -4.37 1.76
CA ARG A 69 -10.23 -3.70 0.66
C ARG A 69 -11.27 -2.71 1.19
N ASN A 70 -12.00 -3.09 2.23
CA ASN A 70 -13.00 -2.22 2.85
C ASN A 70 -12.35 -0.99 3.50
N LYS A 71 -11.20 -1.16 4.15
CA LYS A 71 -10.43 -0.04 4.72
C LYS A 71 -10.00 0.95 3.63
N ILE A 72 -9.51 0.44 2.50
CA ILE A 72 -9.06 1.27 1.38
C ILE A 72 -10.21 2.02 0.76
N LYS A 73 -11.37 1.37 0.58
CA LYS A 73 -12.58 2.04 0.07
C LYS A 73 -12.99 3.19 0.96
N LEU A 74 -12.99 2.97 2.27
CA LEU A 74 -13.37 4.01 3.23
C LEU A 74 -12.34 5.13 3.27
N ALA A 75 -11.05 4.80 3.25
CA ALA A 75 -9.99 5.81 3.21
C ALA A 75 -10.08 6.66 1.93
N SER A 76 -10.32 6.04 0.79
CA SER A 76 -10.47 6.75 -0.48
C SER A 76 -11.65 7.71 -0.47
N LYS A 77 -12.75 7.33 0.20
CA LYS A 77 -13.93 8.15 0.34
C LYS A 77 -13.71 9.34 1.27
N LEU A 78 -13.02 9.12 2.40
CA LEU A 78 -12.75 10.15 3.39
C LEU A 78 -11.65 11.11 2.98
N TYR A 79 -10.68 10.63 2.20
CA TYR A 79 -9.51 11.40 1.77
C TYR A 79 -9.42 11.39 0.23
N PRO A 80 -10.36 12.07 -0.46
CA PRO A 80 -10.46 11.98 -1.92
C PRO A 80 -9.28 12.59 -2.68
N ASN A 81 -8.45 13.40 -2.00
CA ASN A 81 -7.24 13.98 -2.57
C ASN A 81 -6.01 13.08 -2.39
N LYS A 82 -6.17 11.92 -1.75
CA LYS A 82 -5.12 10.92 -1.57
C LYS A 82 -5.42 9.71 -2.45
N LYS A 83 -4.36 9.06 -2.93
CA LYS A 83 -4.50 7.86 -3.74
C LYS A 83 -4.03 6.64 -2.95
N PHE A 84 -4.90 5.65 -2.83
CA PHE A 84 -4.62 4.41 -2.12
C PHE A 84 -4.72 3.23 -3.09
N LYS A 85 -3.76 2.32 -3.04
CA LYS A 85 -3.74 1.13 -3.91
C LYS A 85 -3.57 -0.12 -3.06
N LEU A 86 -4.48 -1.07 -3.22
CA LEU A 86 -4.33 -2.42 -2.67
C LEU A 86 -3.66 -3.28 -3.73
N ILE A 87 -2.50 -3.85 -3.40
CA ILE A 87 -1.79 -4.78 -4.27
C ILE A 87 -2.09 -6.20 -3.79
N ASN A 88 -2.83 -6.96 -4.58
CA ASN A 88 -3.12 -8.35 -4.29
C ASN A 88 -1.97 -9.27 -4.73
N GLU A 89 -2.10 -10.57 -4.46
CA GLU A 89 -1.03 -11.52 -4.76
C GLU A 89 -0.64 -11.53 -6.23
N LYS A 90 -1.62 -11.53 -7.14
CA LYS A 90 -1.37 -11.53 -8.58
C LYS A 90 -0.64 -10.27 -9.02
N GLU A 91 -1.10 -9.11 -8.56
CA GLU A 91 -0.48 -7.82 -8.88
C GLU A 91 0.94 -7.72 -8.29
N TYR A 92 1.14 -8.28 -7.11
CA TYR A 92 2.42 -8.30 -6.42
C TYR A 92 3.46 -9.09 -7.25
N TYR A 93 3.12 -10.30 -7.71
CA TYR A 93 4.02 -11.08 -8.54
C TYR A 93 4.24 -10.45 -9.90
N ASN A 94 3.23 -9.84 -10.49
CA ASN A 94 3.39 -9.07 -11.73
C ASN A 94 4.39 -7.93 -11.54
N PHE A 95 4.28 -7.19 -10.44
CA PHE A 95 5.21 -6.12 -10.09
C PHE A 95 6.66 -6.63 -10.01
N LEU A 96 6.88 -7.76 -9.34
CA LEU A 96 8.21 -8.34 -9.19
C LEU A 96 8.84 -8.81 -10.51
N THR A 97 8.03 -9.10 -11.52
CA THR A 97 8.53 -9.53 -12.83
C THR A 97 8.90 -8.38 -13.75
N GLN A 98 8.55 -7.15 -13.41
CA GLN A 98 8.92 -5.99 -14.23
C GLN A 98 10.40 -5.67 -14.06
N ASP A 99 11.10 -5.44 -15.18
CA ASP A 99 12.55 -5.34 -15.21
C ASP A 99 13.10 -3.98 -15.62
N ASN A 100 12.25 -2.94 -15.67
CA ASN A 100 12.71 -1.57 -15.85
C ASN A 100 11.82 -0.61 -15.06
N LYS A 101 12.35 0.59 -14.81
CA LYS A 101 11.71 1.58 -13.96
C LYS A 101 10.31 1.98 -14.44
N ILE A 102 10.14 2.18 -15.74
CA ILE A 102 8.86 2.60 -16.32
C ILE A 102 7.79 1.54 -16.08
N LEU A 103 8.10 0.27 -16.37
CA LEU A 103 7.16 -0.83 -16.19
C LEU A 103 6.84 -1.08 -14.71
N VAL A 104 7.83 -0.93 -13.83
CA VAL A 104 7.60 -1.04 -12.38
C VAL A 104 6.64 0.04 -11.90
N GLN A 105 6.83 1.29 -12.33
CA GLN A 105 5.95 2.40 -11.98
C GLN A 105 4.54 2.20 -12.54
N GLU A 106 4.41 1.71 -13.77
CA GLU A 106 3.11 1.42 -14.38
C GLU A 106 2.37 0.30 -13.64
N ALA A 107 3.08 -0.74 -13.20
CA ALA A 107 2.50 -1.83 -12.44
C ALA A 107 1.92 -1.36 -11.10
N ILE A 108 2.52 -0.34 -10.49
CA ILE A 108 2.03 0.26 -9.25
C ILE A 108 0.83 1.17 -9.52
N ALA A 109 0.93 2.01 -10.55
CA ALA A 109 -0.04 3.08 -10.80
C ALA A 109 -1.32 2.62 -11.52
N SER A 110 -1.33 1.42 -12.05
CA SER A 110 -2.47 0.90 -12.83
C SER A 110 -3.70 0.58 -11.98
#